data_7eb7b54fe003416aa7eaa463794aec70
#
_entry.id   7eb7b54fe003416aa7eaa463794aec70
#
_cell.length_a   1.000
_cell.length_b   1.000
_cell.length_c   1.000
_cell.angle_alpha   90.00
_cell.angle_beta   90.00
_cell.angle_gamma   90.00
#
_symmetry.space_group_name_H-M   'P 1'
#
loop_
_entity.id
_entity.type
_entity.pdbx_description
1 polymer ?
#
loop_
_entity_poly.entity_id
_entity_poly.type
_entity_poly.pdbx_seq_one_letter_code
_entity_poly.pdbx_strand_id
1 'polypeptide(L)'
;MQRKLARENAFILIFESVCKKDETAEEIFEKATEVRGLEYDDYVKTVFFGSYENSTKIEETMEKHLKGWKKSRISPCAMAILRLACYEIMFMADIPSKVTINEAIELAKKYDDEKSYSFVNGVLNSIALEFAE
;
A
#
# COMPACT_ATOMS: atom_id res chain seq x y z
N MET A 1 7.28 16.36 -6.79
CA MET A 1 7.52 16.07 -5.35
C MET A 1 8.45 14.86 -5.21
N GLN A 2 9.13 14.74 -4.07
CA GLN A 2 10.01 13.61 -3.85
C GLN A 2 9.21 12.32 -3.68
N ARG A 3 9.78 11.20 -4.14
CA ARG A 3 9.09 9.91 -4.12
C ARG A 3 8.73 9.45 -2.72
N LYS A 4 9.56 9.76 -1.72
CA LYS A 4 9.26 9.38 -0.33
C LYS A 4 7.98 10.03 0.17
N LEU A 5 7.81 11.32 -0.08
CA LEU A 5 6.59 12.03 0.30
C LEU A 5 5.41 11.56 -0.54
N ALA A 6 5.62 11.36 -1.83
CA ALA A 6 4.56 10.85 -2.71
C ALA A 6 4.06 9.48 -2.25
N ARG A 7 4.98 8.60 -1.86
CA ARG A 7 4.62 7.28 -1.38
C ARG A 7 3.84 7.36 -0.06
N GLU A 8 4.24 8.26 0.83
CA GLU A 8 3.52 8.48 2.08
C GLU A 8 2.11 8.99 1.82
N ASN A 9 1.96 9.94 0.89
CA ASN A 9 0.64 10.49 0.56
C ASN A 9 -0.26 9.46 -0.12
N ALA A 10 0.30 8.61 -0.98
CA ALA A 10 -0.45 7.50 -1.56
C ALA A 10 -0.92 6.53 -0.47
N PHE A 11 -0.05 6.24 0.50
CA PHE A 11 -0.41 5.40 1.65
C PHE A 11 -1.58 6.01 2.44
N ILE A 12 -1.54 7.31 2.69
CA ILE A 12 -2.62 7.99 3.42
C ILE A 12 -3.96 7.80 2.69
N LEU A 13 -3.97 7.98 1.37
CA LEU A 13 -5.18 7.79 0.57
C LEU A 13 -5.68 6.35 0.61
N ILE A 14 -4.78 5.40 0.48
CA ILE A 14 -5.13 3.97 0.53
C ILE A 14 -5.68 3.62 1.91
N PHE A 15 -5.05 4.13 2.97
CA PHE A 15 -5.52 3.93 4.33
C PHE A 15 -6.95 4.44 4.50
N GLU A 16 -7.25 5.63 3.98
CA GLU A 16 -8.62 6.15 4.03
C GLU A 16 -9.60 5.24 3.29
N SER A 17 -9.20 4.69 2.14
CA SER A 17 -10.07 3.78 1.39
C SER A 17 -10.31 2.47 2.13
N VAL A 18 -9.33 2.00 2.90
CA VAL A 18 -9.50 0.81 3.73
C VAL A 18 -10.52 1.06 4.85
N CYS A 19 -10.49 2.26 5.44
CA CYS A 19 -11.36 2.62 6.56
C CYS A 19 -12.75 3.09 6.13
N LYS A 20 -12.85 3.77 4.99
CA LYS A 20 -14.12 4.39 4.52
C LYS A 20 -14.67 3.62 3.32
N LYS A 21 -15.24 2.46 3.60
CA LYS A 21 -15.69 1.53 2.55
C LYS A 21 -16.90 2.02 1.76
N ASP A 22 -17.63 2.99 2.27
CA ASP A 22 -18.81 3.56 1.63
C ASP A 22 -18.50 4.76 0.74
N GLU A 23 -17.25 5.22 0.70
CA GLU A 23 -16.82 6.30 -0.18
C GLU A 23 -16.09 5.75 -1.40
N THR A 24 -16.27 6.39 -2.54
CA THR A 24 -15.54 6.01 -3.76
C THR A 24 -14.11 6.52 -3.70
N ALA A 25 -13.23 5.95 -4.52
CA ALA A 25 -11.86 6.42 -4.61
C ALA A 25 -11.80 7.89 -5.02
N GLU A 26 -12.66 8.30 -5.96
CA GLU A 26 -12.73 9.68 -6.43
C GLU A 26 -13.12 10.62 -5.29
N GLU A 27 -14.11 10.24 -4.48
CA GLU A 27 -14.53 11.06 -3.33
C GLU A 27 -13.40 11.20 -2.31
N ILE A 28 -12.70 10.11 -2.00
CA ILE A 28 -11.58 10.12 -1.06
C ILE A 28 -10.47 11.03 -1.59
N PHE A 29 -10.12 10.88 -2.86
CA PHE A 29 -9.06 11.67 -3.48
C PHE A 29 -9.41 13.17 -3.48
N GLU A 30 -10.63 13.51 -3.89
CA GLU A 30 -11.09 14.89 -3.96
C GLU A 30 -11.09 15.54 -2.58
N LYS A 31 -11.62 14.87 -1.56
CA LYS A 31 -11.63 15.42 -0.20
C LYS A 31 -10.21 15.63 0.34
N ALA A 32 -9.31 14.70 0.09
CA ALA A 32 -7.95 14.81 0.57
C ALA A 32 -7.19 15.93 -0.12
N THR A 33 -7.31 16.04 -1.44
CA THR A 33 -6.50 17.00 -2.21
C THR A 33 -7.13 18.40 -2.23
N GLU A 34 -8.43 18.50 -2.47
CA GLU A 34 -9.09 19.82 -2.61
C GLU A 34 -9.47 20.43 -1.26
N VAL A 35 -9.91 19.62 -0.30
CA VAL A 35 -10.37 20.16 0.99
C VAL A 35 -9.22 20.24 1.99
N ARG A 36 -8.41 19.18 2.11
CA ARG A 36 -7.32 19.15 3.09
C ARG A 36 -5.95 19.56 2.54
N GLY A 37 -5.86 19.78 1.23
CA GLY A 37 -4.62 20.25 0.62
C GLY A 37 -3.52 19.20 0.51
N LEU A 38 -3.87 17.91 0.51
CA LEU A 38 -2.86 16.85 0.35
C LEU A 38 -2.17 17.00 -1.00
N GLU A 39 -0.84 17.07 -0.98
CA GLU A 39 -0.06 17.18 -2.21
C GLU A 39 -0.03 15.85 -2.96
N TYR A 40 -0.06 15.92 -4.29
CA TYR A 40 0.00 14.72 -5.11
C TYR A 40 0.72 15.00 -6.43
N ASP A 41 1.21 13.93 -7.04
CA ASP A 41 1.82 13.93 -8.36
C ASP A 41 1.29 12.71 -9.12
N ASP A 42 1.86 12.42 -10.30
CA ASP A 42 1.41 11.30 -11.10
C ASP A 42 1.58 9.95 -10.38
N TYR A 43 2.65 9.82 -9.58
CA TYR A 43 2.85 8.61 -8.80
C TYR A 43 1.70 8.39 -7.81
N VAL A 44 1.33 9.43 -7.06
CA VAL A 44 0.24 9.31 -6.07
C VAL A 44 -1.06 8.88 -6.73
N LYS A 45 -1.40 9.51 -7.86
CA LYS A 45 -2.63 9.16 -8.58
C LYS A 45 -2.57 7.73 -9.11
N THR A 46 -1.46 7.37 -9.74
CA THR A 46 -1.29 6.04 -10.33
C THR A 46 -1.40 4.95 -9.27
N VAL A 47 -0.69 5.11 -8.16
CA VAL A 47 -0.67 4.09 -7.12
C VAL A 47 -2.00 4.00 -6.38
N PHE A 48 -2.58 5.15 -6.04
CA PHE A 48 -3.86 5.13 -5.32
C PHE A 48 -4.99 4.53 -6.17
N PHE A 49 -5.22 5.09 -7.35
CA PHE A 49 -6.30 4.60 -8.20
C PHE A 49 -6.00 3.20 -8.75
N GLY A 50 -4.74 2.93 -9.07
CA GLY A 50 -4.34 1.61 -9.54
C GLY A 50 -4.54 0.53 -8.49
N SER A 51 -4.17 0.79 -7.25
CA SER A 51 -4.38 -0.18 -6.16
C SER A 51 -5.87 -0.40 -5.89
N TYR A 52 -6.68 0.64 -6.01
CA TYR A 52 -8.12 0.53 -5.86
C TYR A 52 -8.74 -0.31 -6.99
N GLU A 53 -8.39 0.00 -8.23
CA GLU A 53 -8.91 -0.72 -9.41
C GLU A 53 -8.47 -2.19 -9.44
N ASN A 54 -7.29 -2.49 -8.93
CA ASN A 54 -6.73 -3.84 -8.92
C ASN A 54 -6.83 -4.50 -7.54
N SER A 55 -7.73 -4.01 -6.68
CA SER A 55 -7.83 -4.49 -5.30
C SER A 55 -8.08 -5.99 -5.19
N THR A 56 -8.92 -6.56 -6.05
CA THR A 56 -9.20 -8.01 -6.03
C THR A 56 -7.93 -8.81 -6.32
N LYS A 57 -7.20 -8.42 -7.36
CA LYS A 57 -5.98 -9.12 -7.75
C LYS A 57 -4.89 -8.98 -6.68
N ILE A 58 -4.77 -7.79 -6.10
CA ILE A 58 -3.83 -7.53 -5.03
C ILE A 58 -4.17 -8.37 -3.79
N GLU A 59 -5.44 -8.41 -3.40
CA GLU A 59 -5.87 -9.22 -2.25
C GLU A 59 -5.64 -10.71 -2.46
N GLU A 60 -5.94 -11.22 -3.66
CA GLU A 60 -5.67 -12.63 -3.99
C GLU A 60 -4.19 -12.95 -3.85
N THR A 61 -3.32 -12.06 -4.34
CA THR A 61 -1.87 -12.24 -4.21
C THR A 61 -1.46 -12.23 -2.74
N MET A 62 -1.95 -11.25 -1.97
CA MET A 62 -1.64 -11.17 -0.54
C MET A 62 -2.04 -12.44 0.20
N GLU A 63 -3.25 -12.94 -0.05
CA GLU A 63 -3.77 -14.11 0.65
C GLU A 63 -2.90 -15.35 0.46
N LYS A 64 -2.29 -15.51 -0.71
CA LYS A 64 -1.37 -16.62 -0.98
C LYS A 64 -0.12 -16.59 -0.09
N HIS A 65 0.22 -15.43 0.45
CA HIS A 65 1.47 -15.21 1.18
C HIS A 65 1.29 -14.91 2.66
N LEU A 66 0.09 -15.06 3.19
CA LEU A 66 -0.16 -14.75 4.61
C LEU A 66 0.39 -15.79 5.58
N LYS A 67 0.63 -17.02 5.14
CA LYS A 67 1.32 -18.07 5.92
C LYS A 67 0.78 -18.25 7.35
N GLY A 68 -0.51 -18.53 7.46
CA GLY A 68 -1.14 -18.75 8.76
C GLY A 68 -1.68 -17.50 9.42
N TRP A 69 -1.39 -16.33 8.89
CA TRP A 69 -1.99 -15.09 9.38
C TRP A 69 -3.42 -14.96 8.86
N LYS A 70 -4.33 -14.54 9.74
CA LYS A 70 -5.71 -14.32 9.33
C LYS A 70 -5.86 -12.90 8.80
N LYS A 71 -6.46 -12.77 7.62
CA LYS A 71 -6.75 -11.47 7.01
C LYS A 71 -7.50 -10.55 7.97
N SER A 72 -8.45 -11.11 8.75
CA SER A 72 -9.25 -10.34 9.70
C SER A 72 -8.43 -9.74 10.85
N ARG A 73 -7.20 -10.19 11.05
CA ARG A 73 -6.33 -9.69 12.12
C ARG A 73 -5.31 -8.68 11.63
N ILE A 74 -5.30 -8.39 10.33
CA ILE A 74 -4.39 -7.40 9.76
C ILE A 74 -4.95 -6.01 10.09
N SER A 75 -4.13 -5.16 10.70
CA SER A 75 -4.56 -3.79 11.00
C SER A 75 -4.87 -3.02 9.72
N PRO A 76 -5.76 -2.03 9.77
CA PRO A 76 -6.00 -1.18 8.59
C PRO A 76 -4.73 -0.53 8.07
N CYS A 77 -3.83 -0.15 8.97
CA CYS A 77 -2.55 0.45 8.60
C CYS A 77 -1.69 -0.53 7.82
N ALA A 78 -1.50 -1.76 8.35
CA ALA A 78 -0.74 -2.79 7.66
C ALA A 78 -1.38 -3.17 6.33
N MET A 79 -2.71 -3.23 6.28
CA MET A 79 -3.43 -3.52 5.05
C MET A 79 -3.13 -2.47 3.98
N ALA A 80 -3.16 -1.19 4.35
CA ALA A 80 -2.86 -0.11 3.41
C ALA A 80 -1.42 -0.17 2.91
N ILE A 81 -0.47 -0.44 3.80
CA ILE A 81 0.94 -0.58 3.43
C ILE A 81 1.13 -1.74 2.46
N LEU A 82 0.50 -2.88 2.75
CA LEU A 82 0.60 -4.05 1.88
C LEU A 82 0.00 -3.80 0.50
N ARG A 83 -1.15 -3.12 0.44
CA ARG A 83 -1.77 -2.80 -0.86
C ARG A 83 -0.88 -1.90 -1.70
N LEU A 84 -0.29 -0.87 -1.10
CA LEU A 84 0.63 0.02 -1.80
C LEU A 84 1.84 -0.75 -2.31
N ALA A 85 2.48 -1.51 -1.45
CA ALA A 85 3.70 -2.24 -1.80
C ALA A 85 3.42 -3.33 -2.84
N CYS A 86 2.31 -4.05 -2.71
CA CYS A 86 1.92 -5.04 -3.70
C CYS A 86 1.70 -4.39 -5.06
N TYR A 87 1.07 -3.23 -5.10
CA TYR A 87 0.89 -2.52 -6.36
C TYR A 87 2.24 -2.21 -7.02
N GLU A 88 3.20 -1.69 -6.25
CA GLU A 88 4.53 -1.40 -6.80
C GLU A 88 5.20 -2.67 -7.34
N ILE A 89 5.17 -3.74 -6.56
CA ILE A 89 5.83 -5.00 -6.96
C ILE A 89 5.17 -5.61 -8.19
N MET A 90 3.86 -5.60 -8.26
CA MET A 90 3.10 -6.25 -9.31
C MET A 90 3.01 -5.43 -10.61
N PHE A 91 2.94 -4.11 -10.49
CA PHE A 91 2.61 -3.25 -11.63
C PHE A 91 3.67 -2.18 -11.97
N MET A 92 4.66 -2.01 -11.13
CA MET A 92 5.72 -1.00 -11.35
C MET A 92 7.10 -1.66 -11.34
N ALA A 93 7.35 -2.50 -12.33
CA ALA A 93 8.56 -3.31 -12.42
C ALA A 93 9.85 -2.50 -12.46
N ASP A 94 9.79 -1.22 -12.79
CA ASP A 94 10.94 -0.32 -12.79
C ASP A 94 11.40 0.05 -11.38
N ILE A 95 10.57 -0.19 -10.36
CA ILE A 95 10.97 0.01 -8.97
C ILE A 95 11.48 -1.33 -8.41
N PRO A 96 12.76 -1.39 -7.99
CA PRO A 96 13.27 -2.63 -7.40
C PRO A 96 12.45 -3.01 -6.16
N SER A 97 12.10 -4.28 -6.04
CA SER A 97 11.28 -4.75 -4.90
C SER A 97 11.92 -4.45 -3.56
N LYS A 98 13.26 -4.47 -3.50
CA LYS A 98 13.99 -4.13 -2.27
C LYS A 98 13.70 -2.70 -1.81
N VAL A 99 13.58 -1.77 -2.76
CA VAL A 99 13.21 -0.38 -2.43
C VAL A 99 11.79 -0.32 -1.88
N THR A 100 10.87 -0.99 -2.57
CA THR A 100 9.47 -1.05 -2.13
C THR A 100 9.36 -1.60 -0.71
N ILE A 101 10.04 -2.72 -0.43
CA ILE A 101 9.98 -3.36 0.88
C ILE A 101 10.56 -2.45 1.97
N ASN A 102 11.72 -1.84 1.71
CA ASN A 102 12.33 -0.95 2.69
C ASN A 102 11.43 0.26 3.01
N GLU A 103 10.81 0.84 2.00
CA GLU A 103 9.90 1.97 2.21
C GLU A 103 8.61 1.56 2.92
N ALA A 104 8.11 0.36 2.64
CA ALA A 104 6.95 -0.18 3.36
C ALA A 104 7.26 -0.35 4.85
N ILE A 105 8.45 -0.86 5.17
CA ILE A 105 8.89 -1.04 6.55
C ILE A 105 8.99 0.32 7.26
N GLU A 106 9.51 1.34 6.58
CA GLU A 106 9.59 2.68 7.15
C GLU A 106 8.20 3.26 7.46
N LEU A 107 7.23 3.01 6.57
CA LEU A 107 5.84 3.41 6.83
C LEU A 107 5.26 2.68 8.05
N ALA A 108 5.53 1.38 8.16
CA ALA A 108 5.05 0.60 9.29
C ALA A 108 5.67 1.10 10.61
N LYS A 109 6.95 1.45 10.61
CA LYS A 109 7.61 2.00 11.78
C LYS A 109 7.03 3.35 12.18
N LYS A 110 6.65 4.17 11.21
CA LYS A 110 6.12 5.51 11.46
C LYS A 110 4.66 5.47 11.93
N TYR A 111 3.85 4.59 11.38
CA TYR A 111 2.40 4.62 11.57
C TYR A 111 1.84 3.42 12.33
N ASP A 112 2.61 2.39 12.58
CA ASP A 112 2.12 1.19 13.24
C ASP A 112 3.16 0.71 14.27
N ASP A 113 3.02 -0.52 14.75
CA ASP A 113 3.89 -1.06 15.80
C ASP A 113 4.97 -2.01 15.26
N GLU A 114 5.82 -2.48 16.17
CA GLU A 114 6.94 -3.34 15.84
C GLU A 114 6.49 -4.69 15.25
N LYS A 115 5.39 -5.24 15.75
CA LYS A 115 4.87 -6.49 15.22
C LYS A 115 4.41 -6.33 13.78
N SER A 116 3.85 -5.17 13.46
CA SER A 116 3.37 -4.87 12.13
C SER A 116 4.49 -4.86 11.10
N TYR A 117 5.60 -4.19 11.38
CA TYR A 117 6.64 -4.12 10.36
C TYR A 117 7.32 -5.48 10.13
N SER A 118 7.43 -6.31 11.15
CA SER A 118 7.95 -7.66 11.00
C SER A 118 7.06 -8.51 10.10
N PHE A 119 5.74 -8.42 10.33
CA PHE A 119 4.74 -9.09 9.51
C PHE A 119 4.79 -8.60 8.05
N VAL A 120 4.78 -7.27 7.86
CA VAL A 120 4.84 -6.66 6.53
C VAL A 120 6.10 -7.12 5.79
N ASN A 121 7.24 -7.10 6.46
CA ASN A 121 8.50 -7.55 5.86
C ASN A 121 8.42 -8.99 5.36
N GLY A 122 7.89 -9.89 6.18
CA GLY A 122 7.78 -11.30 5.80
C GLY A 122 6.86 -11.51 4.60
N VAL A 123 5.69 -10.89 4.62
CA VAL A 123 4.72 -11.02 3.52
C VAL A 123 5.30 -10.45 2.22
N LEU A 124 5.89 -9.28 2.28
CA LEU A 124 6.41 -8.62 1.08
C LEU A 124 7.62 -9.35 0.48
N ASN A 125 8.50 -9.90 1.32
CA ASN A 125 9.60 -10.71 0.79
C ASN A 125 9.08 -11.94 0.06
N SER A 126 8.04 -12.58 0.58
CA SER A 126 7.41 -13.73 -0.06
C SER A 126 6.78 -13.35 -1.41
N ILE A 127 6.06 -12.23 -1.44
CA ILE A 127 5.44 -11.72 -2.68
C ILE A 127 6.52 -11.36 -3.71
N ALA A 128 7.59 -10.71 -3.28
CA ALA A 128 8.67 -10.33 -4.18
C ALA A 128 9.29 -11.54 -4.87
N LEU A 129 9.40 -12.67 -4.19
CA LEU A 129 9.90 -13.90 -4.79
C LEU A 129 8.97 -14.40 -5.90
N GLU A 130 7.66 -14.30 -5.72
CA GLU A 130 6.70 -14.71 -6.75
C GLU A 130 6.85 -13.89 -8.03
N PHE A 131 7.16 -12.60 -7.91
CA PHE A 131 7.26 -11.70 -9.05
C PHE A 131 8.71 -11.43 -9.50
N ALA A 132 9.68 -12.15 -8.93
CA ALA A 132 11.07 -12.05 -9.36
C ALA A 132 11.25 -12.69 -10.75
N GLU A 133 12.08 -12.06 -11.57
CA GLU A 133 12.40 -12.59 -12.90
C GLU A 133 13.69 -13.39 -12.88
#